data_3f031bc6ce70dd1496d46d99543bd4b0
#
_entry.id   3f031bc6ce70dd1496d46d99543bd4b0
#
_cell.length_a   1.000
_cell.length_b   1.000
_cell.length_c   1.000
_cell.angle_alpha   90.00
_cell.angle_beta   90.00
_cell.angle_gamma   90.00
#
_symmetry.space_group_name_H-M   'P 1'
#
loop_
_entity.id
_entity.type
_entity.pdbx_description
1 polymer ?
#
loop_
_entity_poly.entity_id
_entity_poly.type
_entity_poly.pdbx_seq_one_letter_code
_entity_poly.pdbx_strand_id
1 'polypeptide(L)'
;GFPIGACLANRKTTEIMTPGTHGSTFGGNPMASAAANAVLDIVLKSGFLANVHKNGIYLYEQLATIIDKYQFLSEIRGKGLLIGVACSDGVINTDIVKMAENIGLLVIPAGNNVIRIIPPLIITKTEIDEGLALFDQACSSFNC
;
A
#
# COMPACT_ATOMS: atom_id res chain seq x y z
N GLY A 1 -1.86 7.49 -11.77
CA GLY A 1 -1.98 6.24 -12.50
C GLY A 1 -0.96 6.05 -13.64
N PHE A 2 -0.15 7.06 -13.98
CA PHE A 2 0.92 6.87 -14.97
C PHE A 2 2.14 6.22 -14.32
N PRO A 3 2.73 5.14 -14.90
CA PRO A 3 3.87 4.44 -14.32
C PRO A 3 5.14 5.29 -14.44
N ILE A 4 5.51 5.98 -13.37
CA ILE A 4 6.72 6.78 -13.27
C ILE A 4 7.27 6.74 -11.85
N GLY A 5 8.57 6.72 -11.72
CA GLY A 5 9.29 6.89 -10.46
C GLY A 5 10.42 7.92 -10.61
N ALA A 6 10.84 8.52 -9.50
CA ALA A 6 11.97 9.43 -9.45
C ALA A 6 12.97 8.96 -8.40
N CYS A 7 14.26 9.05 -8.76
CA CYS A 7 15.37 8.80 -7.84
C CYS A 7 16.17 10.09 -7.67
N LEU A 8 16.35 10.51 -6.42
CA LEU A 8 17.14 11.67 -6.04
C LEU A 8 18.42 11.18 -5.38
N ALA A 9 19.55 11.76 -5.81
CA ALA A 9 20.85 11.40 -5.26
C ALA A 9 21.68 12.66 -4.98
N ASN A 10 22.54 12.60 -3.97
CA ASN A 10 23.52 13.65 -3.73
C ASN A 10 24.71 13.51 -4.69
N ARG A 11 25.56 14.55 -4.74
CA ARG A 11 26.69 14.60 -5.66
C ARG A 11 27.62 13.37 -5.53
N LYS A 12 27.94 12.94 -4.33
CA LYS A 12 28.82 11.78 -4.09
C LYS A 12 28.26 10.50 -4.68
N THR A 13 26.96 10.30 -4.57
CA THR A 13 26.27 9.11 -5.13
C THR A 13 26.19 9.19 -6.65
N THR A 14 25.96 10.38 -7.23
CA THR A 14 25.88 10.55 -8.69
C THR A 14 27.23 10.36 -9.39
N GLU A 15 28.37 10.56 -8.72
CA GLU A 15 29.70 10.31 -9.27
C GLU A 15 29.93 8.82 -9.62
N ILE A 16 29.19 7.91 -9.00
CA ILE A 16 29.24 6.46 -9.27
C ILE A 16 28.37 6.09 -10.47
N MET A 17 27.37 6.91 -10.79
CA MET A 17 26.44 6.67 -11.89
C MET A 17 26.98 7.27 -13.19
N THR A 18 27.89 6.55 -13.83
CA THR A 18 28.47 6.97 -15.10
C THR A 18 27.55 6.65 -16.29
N PRO A 19 27.75 7.31 -17.48
CA PRO A 19 27.01 6.97 -18.68
C PRO A 19 27.04 5.46 -18.99
N GLY A 20 25.87 4.87 -19.25
CA GLY A 20 25.69 3.45 -19.53
C GLY A 20 25.47 2.54 -18.33
N THR A 21 25.60 3.01 -17.09
CA THR A 21 25.33 2.20 -15.88
C THR A 21 23.85 2.14 -15.53
N HIS A 22 23.08 3.10 -15.99
CA HIS A 22 21.63 3.21 -15.75
C HIS A 22 20.95 3.91 -16.92
N GLY A 23 19.76 3.47 -17.27
CA GLY A 23 18.97 4.10 -18.33
C GLY A 23 17.55 3.56 -18.42
N SER A 24 16.68 4.35 -19.02
CA SER A 24 15.31 3.99 -19.37
C SER A 24 14.93 4.69 -20.67
N THR A 25 14.50 3.90 -21.66
CA THR A 25 14.11 4.44 -22.98
C THR A 25 12.96 5.44 -22.87
N PHE A 26 11.97 5.18 -22.00
CA PHE A 26 10.81 6.04 -21.82
C PHE A 26 10.89 6.92 -20.55
N GLY A 27 11.99 6.83 -19.79
CA GLY A 27 12.18 7.62 -18.57
C GLY A 27 12.19 9.12 -18.87
N GLY A 28 11.49 9.91 -18.06
CA GLY A 28 11.45 11.36 -18.20
C GLY A 28 10.71 11.89 -19.41
N ASN A 29 9.87 11.08 -20.08
CA ASN A 29 9.08 11.58 -21.20
C ASN A 29 8.10 12.67 -20.76
N PRO A 30 7.72 13.62 -21.67
CA PRO A 30 6.93 14.78 -21.30
C PRO A 30 5.54 14.45 -20.70
N MET A 31 4.88 13.40 -21.19
CA MET A 31 3.57 12.99 -20.70
C MET A 31 3.66 12.46 -19.26
N ALA A 32 4.60 11.55 -18.99
CA ALA A 32 4.84 11.02 -17.65
C ALA A 32 5.24 12.12 -16.66
N SER A 33 6.12 13.04 -17.10
CA SER A 33 6.58 14.16 -16.27
C SER A 33 5.43 15.14 -15.95
N ALA A 34 4.55 15.44 -16.91
CA ALA A 34 3.38 16.27 -16.67
C ALA A 34 2.40 15.62 -15.68
N ALA A 35 2.15 14.32 -15.82
CA ALA A 35 1.32 13.56 -14.88
C ALA A 35 1.94 13.55 -13.47
N ALA A 36 3.25 13.34 -13.35
CA ALA A 36 3.95 13.35 -12.08
C ALA A 36 3.88 14.72 -11.40
N ASN A 37 4.08 15.81 -12.13
CA ASN A 37 3.97 17.18 -11.60
C ASN A 37 2.56 17.46 -11.08
N ALA A 38 1.51 17.08 -11.83
CA ALA A 38 0.13 17.24 -11.38
C ALA A 38 -0.16 16.48 -10.08
N VAL A 39 0.40 15.29 -9.89
CA VAL A 39 0.30 14.54 -8.63
C VAL A 39 1.06 15.25 -7.50
N LEU A 40 2.27 15.74 -7.75
CA LEU A 40 3.06 16.47 -6.75
C LEU A 40 2.35 17.75 -6.31
N ASP A 41 1.73 18.49 -7.23
CA ASP A 41 0.95 19.70 -6.92
C ASP A 41 -0.21 19.43 -5.96
N ILE A 42 -0.75 18.20 -5.95
CA ILE A 42 -1.80 17.78 -5.03
C ILE A 42 -1.20 17.29 -3.71
N VAL A 43 -0.23 16.40 -3.76
CA VAL A 43 0.34 15.73 -2.58
C VAL A 43 1.10 16.72 -1.68
N LEU A 44 1.72 17.74 -2.27
CA LEU A 44 2.47 18.77 -1.54
C LEU A 44 1.59 19.90 -1.00
N LYS A 45 0.28 19.90 -1.25
CA LYS A 45 -0.63 20.88 -0.62
C LYS A 45 -0.62 20.73 0.90
N SER A 46 -0.71 21.87 1.58
CA SER A 46 -0.80 21.90 3.04
C SER A 46 -1.95 21.03 3.53
N GLY A 47 -1.69 20.20 4.54
CA GLY A 47 -2.68 19.32 5.15
C GLY A 47 -2.86 17.96 4.45
N PHE A 48 -2.48 17.80 3.17
CA PHE A 48 -2.67 16.53 2.45
C PHE A 48 -1.96 15.35 3.15
N LEU A 49 -0.65 15.48 3.37
CA LEU A 49 0.13 14.41 4.03
C LEU A 49 -0.25 14.21 5.50
N ALA A 50 -0.68 15.27 6.18
CA ALA A 50 -1.20 15.15 7.55
C ALA A 50 -2.48 14.31 7.59
N ASN A 51 -3.38 14.46 6.60
CA ASN A 51 -4.57 13.64 6.48
C ASN A 51 -4.24 12.18 6.15
N VAL A 52 -3.29 11.94 5.24
CA VAL A 52 -2.77 10.59 4.93
C VAL A 52 -2.23 9.92 6.20
N HIS A 53 -1.46 10.66 7.00
CA HIS A 53 -0.91 10.13 8.25
C HIS A 53 -2.03 9.79 9.26
N LYS A 54 -2.99 10.69 9.44
CA LYS A 54 -4.16 10.46 10.32
C LYS A 54 -4.95 9.22 9.92
N ASN A 55 -5.28 9.10 8.64
CA ASN A 55 -6.02 7.94 8.13
C ASN A 55 -5.20 6.65 8.20
N GLY A 56 -3.88 6.73 8.04
CA GLY A 56 -2.97 5.59 8.20
C GLY A 56 -2.93 5.07 9.64
N ILE A 57 -2.86 5.95 10.64
CA ILE A 57 -2.95 5.59 12.06
C ILE A 57 -4.30 4.92 12.33
N TYR A 58 -5.39 5.53 11.87
CA TYR A 58 -6.74 4.99 12.06
C TYR A 58 -6.87 3.59 11.45
N LEU A 59 -6.44 3.40 10.20
CA LEU A 59 -6.47 2.11 9.53
C LEU A 59 -5.65 1.05 10.30
N TYR A 60 -4.45 1.43 10.78
CA TYR A 60 -3.59 0.54 11.56
C TYR A 60 -4.26 0.10 12.88
N GLU A 61 -4.82 1.03 13.63
CA GLU A 61 -5.50 0.76 14.91
C GLU A 61 -6.71 -0.18 14.72
N GLN A 62 -7.51 0.05 13.68
CA GLN A 62 -8.65 -0.82 13.39
C GLN A 62 -8.22 -2.21 12.90
N LEU A 63 -7.18 -2.31 12.06
CA LEU A 63 -6.62 -3.59 11.65
C LEU A 63 -6.07 -4.39 12.84
N ALA A 64 -5.48 -3.75 13.83
CA ALA A 64 -5.02 -4.42 15.05
C ALA A 64 -6.17 -5.17 15.74
N THR A 65 -7.35 -4.57 15.81
CA THR A 65 -8.53 -5.23 16.41
C THR A 65 -9.02 -6.44 15.60
N ILE A 66 -8.81 -6.44 14.28
CA ILE A 66 -9.15 -7.57 13.41
C ILE A 66 -8.12 -8.69 13.60
N ILE A 67 -6.82 -8.37 13.63
CA ILE A 67 -5.75 -9.36 13.82
C ILE A 67 -5.93 -10.12 15.13
N ASP A 68 -6.29 -9.44 16.21
CA ASP A 68 -6.53 -10.06 17.50
C ASP A 68 -7.64 -11.11 17.50
N LYS A 69 -8.53 -11.08 16.49
CA LYS A 69 -9.61 -12.09 16.34
C LYS A 69 -9.14 -13.39 15.68
N TYR A 70 -8.09 -13.33 14.86
CA TYR A 70 -7.71 -14.42 13.97
C TYR A 70 -6.27 -14.87 14.20
N GLN A 71 -6.07 -16.08 14.75
CA GLN A 71 -4.74 -16.64 15.05
C GLN A 71 -3.85 -16.84 13.82
N PHE A 72 -4.45 -16.88 12.64
CA PHE A 72 -3.72 -17.00 11.39
C PHE A 72 -3.17 -15.67 10.84
N LEU A 73 -3.46 -14.56 11.50
CA LEU A 73 -2.84 -13.26 11.25
C LEU A 73 -1.86 -12.95 12.39
N SER A 74 -0.65 -12.46 12.09
CA SER A 74 0.40 -12.38 13.10
C SER A 74 0.93 -10.97 13.38
N GLU A 75 1.04 -10.12 12.36
CA GLU A 75 1.71 -8.84 12.49
C GLU A 75 1.15 -7.82 11.50
N ILE A 76 1.09 -6.54 11.92
CA ILE A 76 0.88 -5.40 11.03
C ILE A 76 2.20 -4.65 10.88
N ARG A 77 2.56 -4.33 9.65
CA ARG A 77 3.73 -3.51 9.35
C ARG A 77 3.43 -2.52 8.24
N GLY A 78 4.13 -1.40 8.21
CA GLY A 78 3.94 -0.39 7.17
C GLY A 78 4.07 1.02 7.67
N LYS A 79 3.77 1.98 6.80
CA LYS A 79 3.78 3.40 7.11
C LYS A 79 2.74 4.14 6.28
N GLY A 80 2.01 5.05 6.92
CA GLY A 80 0.90 5.77 6.28
C GLY A 80 -0.17 4.79 5.80
N LEU A 81 -0.55 4.89 4.54
CA LEU A 81 -1.54 4.02 3.91
C LEU A 81 -0.94 2.85 3.11
N LEU A 82 0.35 2.56 3.26
CA LEU A 82 0.97 1.33 2.76
C LEU A 82 1.14 0.36 3.93
N ILE A 83 0.21 -0.57 4.07
CA ILE A 83 0.14 -1.48 5.21
C ILE A 83 0.20 -2.92 4.73
N GLY A 84 0.92 -3.75 5.47
CA GLY A 84 0.97 -5.20 5.28
C GLY A 84 0.48 -5.92 6.51
N VAL A 85 -0.35 -6.93 6.31
CA VAL A 85 -0.78 -7.88 7.34
C VAL A 85 -0.11 -9.22 7.05
N ALA A 86 0.73 -9.69 7.97
CA ALA A 86 1.42 -10.97 7.81
C ALA A 86 0.52 -12.13 8.24
N CYS A 87 0.55 -13.21 7.46
CA CYS A 87 -0.10 -14.47 7.81
C CYS A 87 0.86 -15.34 8.61
N SER A 88 0.33 -16.15 9.53
CA SER A 88 1.07 -17.14 10.30
C SER A 88 1.51 -18.32 9.44
N ASP A 89 2.44 -19.14 9.94
CA ASP A 89 2.88 -20.34 9.27
C ASP A 89 1.70 -21.32 9.05
N GLY A 90 1.68 -21.95 7.87
CA GLY A 90 0.62 -22.88 7.48
C GLY A 90 -0.58 -22.23 6.77
N VAL A 91 -0.67 -20.90 6.72
CA VAL A 91 -1.69 -20.15 5.99
C VAL A 91 -1.06 -19.46 4.79
N ILE A 92 -1.71 -19.47 3.66
CA ILE A 92 -1.22 -18.84 2.43
C ILE A 92 -2.00 -17.54 2.17
N ASN A 93 -1.30 -16.42 2.13
CA ASN A 93 -1.90 -15.09 1.94
C ASN A 93 -2.80 -14.99 0.69
N THR A 94 -2.48 -15.72 -0.39
CA THR A 94 -3.28 -15.72 -1.62
C THR A 94 -4.68 -16.29 -1.42
N ASP A 95 -4.90 -17.17 -0.45
CA ASP A 95 -6.22 -17.74 -0.20
C ASP A 95 -7.14 -16.69 0.45
N ILE A 96 -6.63 -15.94 1.41
CA ILE A 96 -7.35 -14.81 2.02
C ILE A 96 -7.59 -13.70 1.00
N VAL A 97 -6.61 -13.42 0.14
CA VAL A 97 -6.74 -12.43 -0.95
C VAL A 97 -7.88 -12.83 -1.90
N LYS A 98 -7.97 -14.09 -2.31
CA LYS A 98 -9.07 -14.59 -3.15
C LYS A 98 -10.43 -14.47 -2.46
N MET A 99 -10.52 -14.75 -1.16
CA MET A 99 -11.76 -14.55 -0.40
C MET A 99 -12.19 -13.10 -0.36
N ALA A 100 -11.23 -12.19 -0.15
CA ALA A 100 -11.49 -10.75 -0.20
C ALA A 100 -11.97 -10.31 -1.60
N GLU A 101 -11.31 -10.78 -2.66
CA GLU A 101 -11.70 -10.50 -4.05
C GLU A 101 -13.13 -10.97 -4.38
N ASN A 102 -13.52 -12.17 -3.93
CA ASN A 102 -14.85 -12.73 -4.14
C ASN A 102 -15.98 -11.90 -3.53
N ILE A 103 -15.70 -11.12 -2.52
CA ILE A 103 -16.67 -10.21 -1.87
C ILE A 103 -16.46 -8.74 -2.23
N GLY A 104 -15.60 -8.47 -3.25
CA GLY A 104 -15.40 -7.14 -3.81
C GLY A 104 -14.32 -6.29 -3.15
N LEU A 105 -13.47 -6.86 -2.27
CA LEU A 105 -12.34 -6.15 -1.69
C LEU A 105 -11.04 -6.54 -2.42
N LEU A 106 -10.39 -5.54 -3.05
CA LEU A 106 -9.10 -5.73 -3.71
C LEU A 106 -7.96 -5.46 -2.74
N VAL A 107 -7.27 -6.53 -2.34
CA VAL A 107 -6.00 -6.51 -1.62
C VAL A 107 -4.96 -7.32 -2.41
N ILE A 108 -3.68 -7.20 -2.10
CA ILE A 108 -2.61 -7.73 -2.94
C ILE A 108 -1.74 -8.70 -2.14
N PRO A 109 -1.46 -9.92 -2.66
CA PRO A 109 -0.48 -10.79 -2.04
C PRO A 109 0.92 -10.20 -2.23
N ALA A 110 1.72 -10.17 -1.17
CA ALA A 110 3.08 -9.68 -1.17
C ALA A 110 4.06 -10.75 -0.67
N GLY A 111 5.35 -10.51 -0.87
CA GLY A 111 6.41 -11.40 -0.38
C GLY A 111 6.33 -11.63 1.14
N ASN A 112 6.95 -12.71 1.60
CA ASN A 112 6.97 -13.11 3.01
C ASN A 112 5.58 -13.33 3.63
N ASN A 113 4.67 -13.90 2.83
CA ASN A 113 3.31 -14.26 3.25
C ASN A 113 2.49 -13.09 3.83
N VAL A 114 2.59 -11.93 3.17
CA VAL A 114 1.92 -10.68 3.59
C VAL A 114 0.74 -10.36 2.68
N ILE A 115 -0.36 -9.93 3.24
CA ILE A 115 -1.47 -9.28 2.53
C ILE A 115 -1.21 -7.77 2.56
N ARG A 116 -1.11 -7.15 1.38
CA ARG A 116 -0.85 -5.73 1.24
C ARG A 116 -2.15 -4.96 1.04
N ILE A 117 -2.34 -3.95 1.86
CA ILE A 117 -3.47 -3.01 1.83
C ILE A 117 -2.93 -1.65 1.42
N ILE A 118 -3.37 -1.14 0.25
CA ILE A 118 -2.89 0.14 -0.33
C ILE A 118 -4.09 0.92 -0.85
N PRO A 119 -4.87 1.55 0.02
CA PRO A 119 -5.97 2.39 -0.41
C PRO A 119 -5.46 3.69 -1.06
N PRO A 120 -6.30 4.40 -1.83
CA PRO A 120 -5.98 5.72 -2.35
C PRO A 120 -5.61 6.70 -1.22
N LEU A 121 -4.64 7.60 -1.47
CA LEU A 121 -4.23 8.60 -0.47
C LEU A 121 -5.35 9.58 -0.06
N ILE A 122 -6.42 9.65 -0.83
CA ILE A 122 -7.61 10.48 -0.57
C ILE A 122 -8.73 9.72 0.13
N ILE A 123 -8.49 8.48 0.55
CA ILE A 123 -9.50 7.64 1.21
C ILE A 123 -10.11 8.35 2.42
N THR A 124 -11.41 8.22 2.57
CA THR A 124 -12.16 8.73 3.72
C THR A 124 -12.23 7.69 4.84
N LYS A 125 -12.57 8.14 6.04
CA LYS A 125 -12.78 7.24 7.18
C LYS A 125 -13.89 6.22 6.91
N THR A 126 -14.99 6.63 6.28
CA THR A 126 -16.11 5.74 5.94
C THR A 126 -15.66 4.62 4.99
N GLU A 127 -14.89 4.96 3.96
CA GLU A 127 -14.35 3.95 3.03
C GLU A 127 -13.33 3.02 3.70
N ILE A 128 -12.57 3.49 4.69
CA ILE A 128 -11.71 2.63 5.52
C ILE A 128 -12.58 1.64 6.31
N ASP A 129 -13.63 2.12 6.96
CA ASP A 129 -14.53 1.29 7.76
C ASP A 129 -15.23 0.22 6.89
N GLU A 130 -15.67 0.58 5.67
CA GLU A 130 -16.24 -0.36 4.69
C GLU A 130 -15.21 -1.42 4.25
N GLY A 131 -13.99 -1.00 3.90
CA GLY A 131 -12.93 -1.92 3.51
C GLY A 131 -12.53 -2.87 4.64
N LEU A 132 -12.48 -2.39 5.88
CA LEU A 132 -12.19 -3.20 7.06
C LEU A 132 -13.31 -4.21 7.36
N ALA A 133 -14.58 -3.83 7.18
CA ALA A 133 -15.69 -4.75 7.34
C ALA A 133 -15.63 -5.91 6.33
N LEU A 134 -15.28 -5.60 5.06
CA LEU A 134 -15.05 -6.63 4.04
C LEU A 134 -13.83 -7.49 4.37
N PHE A 135 -12.75 -6.92 4.86
CA PHE A 135 -11.57 -7.68 5.26
C PHE A 135 -11.87 -8.63 6.42
N ASP A 136 -12.58 -8.17 7.45
CA ASP A 136 -13.04 -9.00 8.58
C ASP A 136 -13.96 -10.14 8.10
N GLN A 137 -14.88 -9.85 7.16
CA GLN A 137 -15.73 -10.87 6.54
C GLN A 137 -14.93 -11.91 5.76
N ALA A 138 -13.91 -11.50 4.98
CA ALA A 138 -13.04 -12.42 4.27
C ALA A 138 -12.28 -13.33 5.24
N CYS A 139 -11.73 -12.76 6.31
CA CYS A 139 -11.04 -13.51 7.35
C CYS A 139 -11.99 -14.49 8.08
N SER A 140 -13.22 -14.09 8.40
CA SER A 140 -14.21 -14.94 9.07
C SER A 140 -14.65 -16.14 8.21
N SER A 141 -14.56 -16.01 6.90
CA SER A 141 -14.89 -17.07 5.94
C SER A 141 -13.72 -18.02 5.68
N PHE A 142 -12.53 -17.67 6.16
CA PHE A 142 -11.33 -18.51 6.03
C PHE A 142 -11.35 -19.56 7.15
N ASN A 143 -11.60 -20.81 6.77
CA ASN A 143 -11.53 -21.96 7.67
C ASN A 143 -10.11 -22.56 7.58
N CYS A 144 -9.37 -22.53 8.67
CA CYS A 144 -8.10 -23.28 8.81
C CYS A 144 -8.34 -24.77 8.94
#